data_3f0996011e86a0a3ffdec2d584034757
#
_entry.id   3f0996011e86a0a3ffdec2d584034757
#
_cell.length_a   1.000
_cell.length_b   1.000
_cell.length_c   1.000
_cell.angle_alpha   90.00
_cell.angle_beta   90.00
_cell.angle_gamma   90.00
#
_symmetry.space_group_name_H-M   'P 1'
#
loop_
_entity.id
_entity.type
_entity.pdbx_description
1 polymer ?
#
loop_
_entity_poly.entity_id
_entity_poly.type
_entity_poly.pdbx_seq_one_letter_code
_entity_poly.pdbx_strand_id
1 'polypeptide(L)'
;MRKRDIQIITHLNYGEREYLRKLVKKSGLSQEAYIRHLINGLVPTDVPPPDYYAMMRELRAIGTNLNQVAQKAHILNVIDVKRYDEGVAALNKALIEITKAVMLPRKIERTIE
;
A
#
# COMPACT_ATOMS: atom_id res chain seq x y z
N MET A 1 8.56 -30.97 4.88
CA MET A 1 7.13 -31.27 4.69
C MET A 1 6.37 -30.01 4.27
N ARG A 2 5.64 -30.10 3.18
CA ARG A 2 4.87 -28.98 2.69
C ARG A 2 3.64 -28.76 3.57
N LYS A 3 3.42 -27.54 4.04
CA LYS A 3 2.19 -27.18 4.74
C LYS A 3 0.98 -27.10 3.81
N ARG A 4 1.24 -26.88 2.51
CA ARG A 4 0.23 -26.75 1.47
C ARG A 4 0.40 -27.86 0.46
N ASP A 5 -0.25 -28.99 0.72
CA ASP A 5 -0.15 -30.22 -0.08
C ASP A 5 -1.47 -30.65 -0.73
N ILE A 6 -2.54 -29.90 -0.48
CA ILE A 6 -3.85 -30.20 -1.07
C ILE A 6 -3.97 -29.49 -2.40
N GLN A 7 -4.26 -30.25 -3.45
CA GLN A 7 -4.42 -29.74 -4.80
C GLN A 7 -5.89 -29.61 -5.15
N ILE A 8 -6.26 -28.46 -5.74
CA ILE A 8 -7.61 -28.24 -6.26
C ILE A 8 -7.48 -27.90 -7.75
N ILE A 9 -8.24 -28.61 -8.57
CA ILE A 9 -8.25 -28.40 -10.02
C ILE A 9 -9.51 -27.65 -10.40
N THR A 10 -9.33 -26.49 -11.06
CA THR A 10 -10.43 -25.66 -11.54
C THR A 10 -10.28 -25.42 -13.03
N HIS A 11 -11.37 -25.63 -13.79
CA HIS A 11 -11.38 -25.40 -15.22
C HIS A 11 -11.95 -24.01 -15.52
N LEU A 12 -11.25 -23.27 -16.34
CA LEU A 12 -11.63 -21.92 -16.77
C LEU A 12 -11.77 -21.89 -18.29
N ASN A 13 -12.65 -21.04 -18.80
CA ASN A 13 -12.67 -20.75 -20.22
C ASN A 13 -11.49 -19.80 -20.57
N TYR A 14 -11.29 -19.54 -21.85
CA TYR A 14 -10.18 -18.71 -22.31
C TYR A 14 -10.23 -17.30 -21.74
N GLY A 15 -11.40 -16.67 -21.75
CA GLY A 15 -11.57 -15.31 -21.23
C GLY A 15 -11.28 -15.20 -19.75
N GLU A 16 -11.75 -16.16 -18.97
CA GLU A 16 -11.51 -16.20 -17.52
C GLU A 16 -10.02 -16.38 -17.21
N ARG A 17 -9.35 -17.27 -17.96
CA ARG A 17 -7.92 -17.48 -17.80
C ARG A 17 -7.12 -16.21 -18.09
N GLU A 18 -7.42 -15.53 -19.19
CA GLU A 18 -6.72 -14.31 -19.57
C GLU A 18 -6.95 -13.18 -18.56
N TYR A 19 -8.16 -13.08 -18.02
CA TYR A 19 -8.48 -12.11 -16.98
C TYR A 19 -7.68 -12.38 -15.70
N LEU A 20 -7.62 -13.64 -15.28
CA LEU A 20 -6.84 -14.04 -14.10
C LEU A 20 -5.35 -13.73 -14.29
N ARG A 21 -4.79 -14.07 -15.45
CA ARG A 21 -3.39 -13.76 -15.76
C ARG A 21 -3.09 -12.28 -15.67
N LYS A 22 -3.97 -11.45 -16.16
CA LYS A 22 -3.83 -10.00 -16.11
C LYS A 22 -3.81 -9.48 -14.67
N LEU A 23 -4.72 -9.96 -13.84
CA LEU A 23 -4.79 -9.59 -12.43
C LEU A 23 -3.54 -10.03 -11.66
N VAL A 24 -3.09 -11.26 -11.89
CA VAL A 24 -1.88 -11.80 -11.25
C VAL A 24 -0.66 -10.98 -11.62
N LYS A 25 -0.50 -10.67 -12.91
CA LYS A 25 0.64 -9.87 -13.38
C LYS A 25 0.68 -8.48 -12.73
N LYS A 26 -0.47 -7.82 -12.64
CA LYS A 26 -0.56 -6.49 -12.01
C LYS A 26 -0.24 -6.51 -10.53
N SER A 27 -0.55 -7.60 -9.85
CA SER A 27 -0.32 -7.72 -8.40
C SER A 27 1.14 -7.96 -8.04
N GLY A 28 1.95 -8.45 -8.98
CA GLY A 28 3.33 -8.86 -8.69
C GLY A 28 3.46 -10.14 -7.91
N LEU A 29 2.36 -10.83 -7.61
CA LEU A 29 2.35 -12.09 -6.89
C LEU A 29 2.35 -13.28 -7.86
N SER A 30 2.67 -14.48 -7.36
CA SER A 30 2.42 -15.70 -8.10
C SER A 30 0.92 -15.97 -8.20
N GLN A 31 0.51 -16.79 -9.15
CA GLN A 31 -0.90 -17.15 -9.31
C GLN A 31 -1.45 -17.81 -8.05
N GLU A 32 -0.69 -18.74 -7.46
CA GLU A 32 -1.12 -19.42 -6.23
C GLU A 32 -1.29 -18.44 -5.07
N ALA A 33 -0.34 -17.52 -4.89
CA ALA A 33 -0.42 -16.54 -3.84
C ALA A 33 -1.61 -15.60 -4.04
N TYR A 34 -1.87 -15.20 -5.29
CA TYR A 34 -3.03 -14.36 -5.63
C TYR A 34 -4.34 -15.05 -5.23
N ILE A 35 -4.49 -16.31 -5.63
CA ILE A 35 -5.68 -17.10 -5.32
C ILE A 35 -5.85 -17.28 -3.81
N ARG A 36 -4.76 -17.55 -3.07
CA ARG A 36 -4.85 -17.67 -1.61
C ARG A 36 -5.32 -16.38 -0.94
N HIS A 37 -4.88 -15.22 -1.42
CA HIS A 37 -5.37 -13.95 -0.91
C HIS A 37 -6.88 -13.81 -1.11
N LEU A 38 -7.37 -14.16 -2.29
CA LEU A 38 -8.81 -14.10 -2.57
C LEU A 38 -9.61 -15.03 -1.65
N ILE A 39 -9.10 -16.24 -1.43
CA ILE A 39 -9.73 -17.22 -0.52
C ILE A 39 -9.81 -16.64 0.90
N ASN A 40 -8.81 -15.92 1.32
CA ASN A 40 -8.75 -15.29 2.65
C ASN A 40 -9.50 -13.95 2.71
N GLY A 41 -10.23 -13.60 1.66
CA GLY A 41 -11.07 -12.42 1.65
C GLY A 41 -10.35 -11.11 1.34
N LEU A 42 -9.17 -11.20 0.73
CA LEU A 42 -8.35 -10.03 0.37
C LEU A 42 -8.19 -9.93 -1.13
N VAL A 43 -8.35 -8.73 -1.68
CA VAL A 43 -8.02 -8.45 -3.08
C VAL A 43 -6.65 -7.78 -3.13
N PRO A 44 -5.62 -8.45 -3.69
CA PRO A 44 -4.29 -7.83 -3.79
C PRO A 44 -4.34 -6.54 -4.62
N THR A 45 -3.59 -5.55 -4.19
CA THR A 45 -3.44 -4.30 -4.93
C THR A 45 -2.48 -4.49 -6.09
N ASP A 46 -2.65 -3.67 -7.14
CA ASP A 46 -1.69 -3.61 -8.22
C ASP A 46 -0.36 -3.04 -7.71
N VAL A 47 0.76 -3.51 -8.27
CA VAL A 47 2.06 -2.92 -7.97
C VAL A 47 2.05 -1.47 -8.47
N PRO A 48 2.38 -0.49 -7.60
CA PRO A 48 2.40 0.91 -8.03
C PRO A 48 3.43 1.16 -9.12
N PRO A 49 3.20 2.14 -10.02
CA PRO A 49 4.19 2.51 -11.02
C PRO A 49 5.44 3.13 -10.38
N PRO A 50 6.60 3.11 -11.07
CA PRO A 50 7.83 3.71 -10.53
C PRO A 50 7.68 5.16 -10.08
N ASP A 51 6.85 5.95 -10.75
CA ASP A 51 6.61 7.34 -10.41
C ASP A 51 6.01 7.52 -9.01
N TYR A 52 5.21 6.56 -8.56
CA TYR A 52 4.67 6.56 -7.20
C TYR A 52 5.79 6.52 -6.16
N TYR A 53 6.76 5.62 -6.34
CA TYR A 53 7.87 5.49 -5.40
C TYR A 53 8.76 6.74 -5.39
N ALA A 54 9.00 7.33 -6.56
CA ALA A 54 9.76 8.58 -6.66
C ALA A 54 9.06 9.73 -5.94
N MET A 55 7.76 9.87 -6.16
CA MET A 55 6.94 10.88 -5.49
C MET A 55 6.96 10.69 -3.96
N MET A 56 6.77 9.47 -3.48
CA MET A 56 6.76 9.18 -2.05
C MET A 56 8.12 9.47 -1.41
N ARG A 57 9.21 9.21 -2.12
CA ARG A 57 10.55 9.53 -1.66
C ARG A 57 10.74 11.04 -1.49
N GLU A 58 10.29 11.82 -2.47
CA GLU A 58 10.35 13.27 -2.40
C GLU A 58 9.50 13.84 -1.27
N LEU A 59 8.29 13.32 -1.10
CA LEU A 59 7.41 13.76 0.00
C LEU A 59 8.00 13.46 1.36
N ARG A 60 8.64 12.30 1.53
CA ARG A 60 9.34 11.95 2.78
C ARG A 60 10.54 12.85 3.02
N ALA A 61 11.28 13.21 1.98
CA ALA A 61 12.39 14.14 2.09
C ALA A 61 11.92 15.53 2.51
N ILE A 62 10.82 16.01 1.96
CA ILE A 62 10.20 17.26 2.37
C ILE A 62 9.80 17.19 3.84
N GLY A 63 9.17 16.11 4.27
CA GLY A 63 8.77 15.91 5.66
C GLY A 63 9.97 15.93 6.61
N THR A 64 11.09 15.32 6.23
CA THR A 64 12.33 15.32 7.01
C THR A 64 12.89 16.74 7.11
N ASN A 65 12.91 17.48 6.01
CA ASN A 65 13.38 18.86 5.99
C ASN A 65 12.53 19.77 6.87
N LEU A 66 11.20 19.61 6.81
CA LEU A 66 10.28 20.35 7.66
C LEU A 66 10.50 20.05 9.14
N ASN A 67 10.75 18.78 9.47
CA ASN A 67 11.04 18.38 10.84
C ASN A 67 12.33 19.03 11.37
N GLN A 68 13.38 19.12 10.54
CA GLN A 68 14.62 19.80 10.88
C GLN A 68 14.40 21.28 11.12
N VAL A 69 13.58 21.93 10.29
CA VAL A 69 13.25 23.36 10.48
C VAL A 69 12.48 23.53 11.79
N ALA A 70 11.54 22.64 12.10
CA ALA A 70 10.80 22.69 13.36
C ALA A 70 11.73 22.57 14.57
N GLN A 71 12.71 21.68 14.52
CA GLN A 71 13.70 21.52 15.59
C GLN A 71 14.52 22.81 15.82
N LYS A 72 14.96 23.44 14.73
CA LYS A 72 15.67 24.72 14.82
C LYS A 72 14.77 25.82 15.37
N ALA A 73 13.52 25.84 15.00
CA ALA A 73 12.55 26.81 15.52
C ALA A 73 12.34 26.64 17.02
N HIS A 74 12.33 25.41 17.53
CA HIS A 74 12.29 25.15 18.96
C HIS A 74 13.49 25.76 19.69
N ILE A 75 14.68 25.59 19.14
CA ILE A 75 15.93 26.12 19.73
C ILE A 75 15.92 27.65 19.71
N LEU A 76 15.50 28.24 18.61
CA LEU A 76 15.57 29.69 18.41
C LEU A 76 14.32 30.44 18.92
N ASN A 77 13.23 29.72 19.15
CA ASN A 77 11.95 30.27 19.62
C ASN A 77 11.46 31.44 18.76
N VAL A 78 11.61 31.31 17.42
CA VAL A 78 11.31 32.41 16.47
C VAL A 78 9.99 32.28 15.72
N ILE A 79 9.32 31.10 15.78
CA ILE A 79 8.04 30.86 15.13
C ILE A 79 7.07 30.17 16.08
N ASP A 80 5.79 30.10 15.67
CA ASP A 80 4.78 29.32 16.38
C ASP A 80 5.08 27.81 16.22
N VAL A 81 5.91 27.29 17.12
CA VAL A 81 6.41 25.93 17.09
C VAL A 81 5.29 24.91 17.15
N LYS A 82 4.28 25.14 18.00
CA LYS A 82 3.16 24.22 18.15
C LYS A 82 2.41 24.03 16.84
N ARG A 83 2.09 25.13 16.17
CA ARG A 83 1.39 25.12 14.88
C ARG A 83 2.22 24.42 13.80
N TYR A 84 3.52 24.65 13.81
CA TYR A 84 4.44 24.04 12.85
C TYR A 84 4.54 22.51 13.07
N ASP A 85 4.67 22.10 14.32
CA ASP A 85 4.71 20.67 14.70
C ASP A 85 3.42 19.95 14.30
N GLU A 86 2.27 20.58 14.48
CA GLU A 86 0.98 20.04 14.05
C GLU A 86 0.94 19.83 12.53
N GLY A 87 1.50 20.76 11.75
CA GLY A 87 1.60 20.64 10.30
C GLY A 87 2.50 19.47 9.87
N VAL A 88 3.65 19.31 10.51
CA VAL A 88 4.56 18.19 10.24
C VAL A 88 3.91 16.85 10.60
N ALA A 89 3.23 16.78 11.73
CA ALA A 89 2.51 15.57 12.16
C ALA A 89 1.39 15.21 11.17
N ALA A 90 0.66 16.20 10.68
CA ALA A 90 -0.41 15.98 9.69
C ALA A 90 0.15 15.45 8.37
N LEU A 91 1.30 15.98 7.91
CA LEU A 91 1.97 15.49 6.70
C LEU A 91 2.39 14.02 6.87
N ASN A 92 3.03 13.67 7.98
CA ASN A 92 3.48 12.31 8.25
C ASN A 92 2.31 11.33 8.30
N LYS A 93 1.20 11.71 8.93
CA LYS A 93 -0.01 10.91 8.99
C LYS A 93 -0.58 10.68 7.59
N ALA A 94 -0.62 11.72 6.76
CA ALA A 94 -1.11 11.62 5.38
C ALA A 94 -0.23 10.67 4.55
N LEU A 95 1.09 10.71 4.71
CA LEU A 95 2.02 9.81 4.01
C LEU A 95 1.79 8.35 4.40
N ILE A 96 1.54 8.08 5.68
CA ILE A 96 1.23 6.73 6.16
C ILE A 96 -0.09 6.24 5.57
N GLU A 97 -1.12 7.08 5.56
CA GLU A 97 -2.44 6.73 5.02
C GLU A 97 -2.39 6.45 3.52
N ILE A 98 -1.65 7.26 2.76
CA ILE A 98 -1.46 7.05 1.32
C ILE A 98 -0.75 5.72 1.08
N THR A 99 0.32 5.43 1.83
CA THR A 99 1.05 4.18 1.69
C THR A 99 0.14 2.98 1.95
N LYS A 100 -0.66 3.02 2.99
CA LYS A 100 -1.61 1.95 3.31
C LYS A 100 -2.66 1.76 2.21
N ALA A 101 -3.22 2.86 1.69
CA ALA A 101 -4.24 2.81 0.65
C ALA A 101 -3.71 2.19 -0.65
N VAL A 102 -2.44 2.45 -0.99
CA VAL A 102 -1.83 1.98 -2.23
C VAL A 102 -1.29 0.56 -2.10
N MET A 103 -0.70 0.21 -0.97
CA MET A 103 0.08 -1.03 -0.81
C MET A 103 -0.68 -2.18 -0.18
N LEU A 104 -1.71 -1.91 0.63
CA LEU A 104 -2.45 -2.97 1.32
C LEU A 104 -3.56 -3.54 0.44
N PRO A 105 -3.78 -4.88 0.49
CA PRO A 105 -4.89 -5.49 -0.23
C PRO A 105 -6.23 -5.05 0.36
N ARG A 106 -7.24 -5.00 -0.50
CA ARG A 106 -8.61 -4.66 -0.08
C ARG A 106 -9.33 -5.90 0.43
N LYS A 107 -10.22 -5.70 1.40
CA LYS A 107 -11.12 -6.77 1.83
C LYS A 107 -12.22 -6.97 0.81
N ILE A 108 -12.56 -8.23 0.56
CA ILE A 108 -13.69 -8.58 -0.29
C ILE A 108 -14.97 -8.38 0.53
N GLU A 109 -15.93 -7.64 -0.03
CA GLU A 109 -17.26 -7.56 0.53
C GLU A 109 -17.97 -8.89 0.26
N ARG A 110 -18.44 -9.53 1.34
CA ARG A 110 -19.17 -10.79 1.24
C ARG A 110 -20.59 -10.58 1.70
N THR A 111 -21.53 -10.97 0.82
CA THR A 111 -22.93 -11.03 1.20
C THR A 111 -23.16 -12.34 1.96
N ILE A 112 -23.62 -12.24 3.19
CA ILE A 112 -23.98 -13.41 4.00
C ILE A 112 -25.47 -13.61 3.86
N GLU A 113 -25.85 -14.76 3.31
CA GLU A 113 -27.25 -15.19 3.22
C GLU A 113 -27.65 -16.06 4.40
#